data_f7759d0c6b1cc9e5ebe607d26fc9e8cf
#
_entry.id   f7759d0c6b1cc9e5ebe607d26fc9e8cf
#
_cell.length_a   1.000
_cell.length_b   1.000
_cell.length_c   1.000
_cell.angle_alpha   90.00
_cell.angle_beta   90.00
_cell.angle_gamma   90.00
#
_symmetry.space_group_name_H-M   'P 1'
#
loop_
_entity.id
_entity.type
_entity.pdbx_description
1 polymer ?
#
loop_
_entity_poly.entity_id
_entity_poly.type
_entity_poly.pdbx_seq_one_letter_code
_entity_poly.pdbx_strand_id
1 'polypeptide(L)' 'ISLRDANGDKITGLLWVSSDLSICSVDGTGVVKAEGSGTAYVSTTYNGISYQCIVRCNLH' A
#
# COMPACT_ATOMS: atom_id res chain seq x y z
N ILE A 1 -3.17 3.06 3.85
CA ILE A 1 -2.80 3.79 2.61
C ILE A 1 -4.02 3.97 1.74
N SER A 2 -4.20 5.13 1.19
CA SER A 2 -5.31 5.38 0.30
C SER A 2 -4.88 6.37 -0.79
N LEU A 3 -5.51 6.24 -1.95
CA LEU A 3 -5.41 7.21 -3.02
C LEU A 3 -6.70 8.01 -3.08
N ARG A 4 -6.58 9.28 -3.43
CA ARG A 4 -7.72 10.15 -3.62
C ARG A 4 -7.69 10.71 -5.03
N ASP A 5 -8.87 10.87 -5.62
CA ASP A 5 -8.99 11.47 -6.94
C ASP A 5 -8.93 13.00 -6.87
N ALA A 6 -9.12 13.66 -7.99
CA ALA A 6 -9.06 15.12 -8.06
C ALA A 6 -10.16 15.81 -7.25
N ASN A 7 -11.23 15.10 -6.92
CA ASN A 7 -12.33 15.61 -6.11
C ASN A 7 -12.12 15.37 -4.61
N GLY A 8 -11.04 14.68 -4.26
CA GLY A 8 -10.76 14.32 -2.87
C GLY A 8 -11.45 13.05 -2.39
N ASP A 9 -12.12 12.33 -3.27
CA ASP A 9 -12.80 11.08 -2.93
C ASP A 9 -11.82 9.93 -2.89
N LYS A 10 -12.00 9.05 -1.92
CA LYS A 10 -11.15 7.88 -1.76
C LYS A 10 -11.36 6.91 -2.93
N ILE A 11 -10.28 6.54 -3.58
CA ILE A 11 -10.31 5.57 -4.68
C ILE A 11 -10.31 4.17 -4.08
N THR A 12 -11.24 3.34 -4.50
CA THR A 12 -11.38 1.96 -4.04
C THR A 12 -11.25 0.99 -5.22
N GLY A 13 -11.15 -0.29 -4.91
CA GLY A 13 -11.04 -1.32 -5.94
C GLY A 13 -9.66 -1.43 -6.55
N LEU A 14 -8.65 -0.82 -5.94
CA LEU A 14 -7.27 -0.90 -6.42
C LEU A 14 -6.62 -2.20 -5.97
N LEU A 15 -5.74 -2.71 -6.81
CA LEU A 15 -4.92 -3.87 -6.45
C LEU A 15 -3.61 -3.37 -5.85
N TRP A 16 -3.46 -3.56 -4.56
CA TRP A 16 -2.26 -3.20 -3.84
C TRP A 16 -1.31 -4.39 -3.75
N VAL A 17 -0.03 -4.12 -3.92
CA VAL A 17 1.01 -5.15 -3.88
C VAL A 17 2.10 -4.70 -2.92
N SER A 18 2.53 -5.62 -2.06
CA SER A 18 3.66 -5.38 -1.16
C SER A 18 4.92 -6.01 -1.76
N SER A 19 6.04 -5.30 -1.67
CA SER A 19 7.32 -5.81 -2.15
C SER A 19 7.88 -6.92 -1.26
N ASP A 20 7.47 -6.95 0.02
CA ASP A 20 7.94 -7.96 0.97
C ASP A 20 6.84 -8.28 1.96
N LEU A 21 6.17 -9.41 1.73
CA LEU A 21 5.07 -9.86 2.57
C LEU A 21 5.52 -10.32 3.96
N SER A 22 6.81 -10.55 4.15
CA SER A 22 7.32 -10.88 5.47
C SER A 22 7.51 -9.65 6.34
N ILE A 23 7.48 -8.46 5.76
CA ILE A 23 7.61 -7.19 6.48
C ILE A 23 6.24 -6.54 6.64
N CYS A 24 5.49 -6.43 5.57
CA CYS A 24 4.14 -5.89 5.63
C CYS A 24 3.26 -6.51 4.55
N SER A 25 1.98 -6.55 4.82
CA SER A 25 0.97 -6.97 3.85
C SER A 25 -0.03 -5.84 3.65
N VAL A 26 -0.71 -5.85 2.51
CA VAL A 26 -1.72 -4.86 2.19
C VAL A 26 -2.91 -5.56 1.56
N ASP A 27 -4.12 -5.14 1.94
CA ASP A 27 -5.34 -5.71 1.37
C ASP A 27 -5.89 -4.84 0.25
N GLY A 28 -7.00 -5.28 -0.34
CA GLY A 28 -7.62 -4.58 -1.47
C GLY A 28 -8.23 -3.23 -1.11
N THR A 29 -8.34 -2.92 0.19
CA THR A 29 -8.83 -1.62 0.65
C THR A 29 -7.72 -0.66 1.01
N GLY A 30 -6.45 -1.09 0.87
CA GLY A 30 -5.30 -0.27 1.17
C GLY A 30 -4.87 -0.30 2.63
N VAL A 31 -5.40 -1.23 3.42
CA VAL A 31 -4.99 -1.39 4.82
C VAL A 31 -3.68 -2.15 4.88
N VAL A 32 -2.68 -1.55 5.48
CA VAL A 32 -1.36 -2.15 5.62
C VAL A 32 -1.22 -2.77 7.00
N LYS A 33 -0.77 -4.02 7.03
CA LYS A 33 -0.55 -4.75 8.27
C LYS A 33 0.92 -5.07 8.41
N ALA A 34 1.49 -4.75 9.57
CA ALA A 34 2.89 -5.07 9.88
C ALA A 34 3.02 -6.56 10.19
N GLU A 35 3.90 -7.24 9.46
CA GLU A 35 4.18 -8.67 9.66
C GLU A 35 5.56 -8.91 10.24
N GLY A 36 6.46 -7.95 10.10
CA GLY A 36 7.83 -8.05 10.59
C GLY A 36 8.43 -6.67 10.75
N SER A 37 9.74 -6.61 10.95
CA SER A 37 10.47 -5.34 11.05
C SER A 37 11.29 -5.12 9.81
N GLY A 38 11.29 -3.88 9.31
CA GLY A 38 12.08 -3.49 8.16
C GLY A 38 11.36 -2.49 7.30
N THR A 39 11.81 -2.36 6.06
CA THR A 39 11.24 -1.45 5.08
C THR A 39 10.73 -2.23 3.88
N ALA A 40 9.53 -1.92 3.44
CA ALA A 40 8.92 -2.52 2.26
C ALA A 40 8.25 -1.43 1.44
N TYR A 41 7.88 -1.78 0.21
CA TYR A 41 7.17 -0.88 -0.68
C TYR A 41 5.80 -1.44 -0.98
N VAL A 42 4.80 -0.58 -0.93
CA VAL A 42 3.44 -0.93 -1.31
C VAL A 42 3.11 -0.14 -2.57
N SER A 43 2.65 -0.83 -3.58
CA SER A 43 2.39 -0.20 -4.87
C SER A 43 1.03 -0.58 -5.43
N THR A 44 0.50 0.28 -6.28
CA THR A 44 -0.73 0.02 -7.01
C THR A 44 -0.67 0.78 -8.34
N THR A 45 -1.56 0.41 -9.25
CA THR A 45 -1.70 1.08 -10.55
C THR A 45 -3.12 1.61 -10.67
N TYR A 46 -3.24 2.87 -11.08
CA TYR A 46 -4.52 3.52 -11.32
C TYR A 46 -4.42 4.38 -12.56
N ASN A 47 -5.35 4.20 -13.52
CA ASN A 47 -5.37 4.92 -14.80
C ASN A 47 -4.04 4.82 -15.56
N GLY A 48 -3.40 3.65 -15.50
CA GLY A 48 -2.11 3.45 -16.16
C GLY A 48 -0.93 4.11 -15.47
N ILE A 49 -1.15 4.71 -14.31
CA ILE A 49 -0.10 5.35 -13.52
C ILE A 49 0.22 4.48 -12.31
N SER A 50 1.50 4.21 -12.10
CA SER A 50 1.95 3.44 -10.95
C SER A 50 2.22 4.36 -9.77
N TYR A 51 1.72 3.98 -8.61
CA TYR A 51 1.95 4.68 -7.35
C TYR A 51 2.69 3.75 -6.40
N GLN A 52 3.65 4.28 -5.69
CA GLN A 52 4.45 3.51 -4.76
C GLN A 52 4.64 4.29 -3.46
N CYS A 53 4.46 3.59 -2.34
CA CYS A 53 4.67 4.15 -1.01
C CYS A 53 5.70 3.32 -0.26
N ILE A 54 6.58 3.99 0.47
CA ILE A 54 7.52 3.33 1.35
C ILE A 54 6.85 3.12 2.70
N VAL A 55 6.87 1.88 3.18
CA VAL A 55 6.29 1.52 4.47
C VAL A 55 7.41 1.02 5.37
N ARG A 56 7.54 1.64 6.52
CA ARG A 56 8.48 1.19 7.54
C ARG A 56 7.72 0.51 8.65
N CYS A 57 8.04 -0.73 8.90
CA CYS A 57 7.41 -1.52 9.95
C CYS A 57 8.43 -1.75 11.07
N ASN A 58 7.99 -1.58 12.30
CA ASN A 58 8.85 -1.72 13.45
C ASN A 58 8.10 -2.53 14.52
N LEU A 59 8.21 -3.85 14.41
CA LEU A 59 7.60 -4.77 15.37
C LEU A 59 8.61 -5.12 16.46
N HIS A 60 8.15 -5.06 17.70
CA HIS A 60 8.94 -5.42 18.87
C HIS A 60 8.41 -6.67 19.54
#